data_dfa7d8a7101dbe89ee79fa04320e459c
#
_entry.id   dfa7d8a7101dbe89ee79fa04320e459c
#
_cell.length_a   1.000
_cell.length_b   1.000
_cell.length_c   1.000
_cell.angle_alpha   90.00
_cell.angle_beta   90.00
_cell.angle_gamma   90.00
#
_symmetry.space_group_name_H-M   'P 1'
#
loop_
_entity.id
_entity.type
_entity.pdbx_description
1 polymer ?
#
loop_
_entity_poly.entity_id
_entity_poly.type
_entity_poly.pdbx_seq_one_letter_code
_entity_poly.pdbx_strand_id
1 'polypeptide(L)'
;MPADPAPIGPRTSHQPDHPLTVVLQPAWAVSVAEPGEAAEPSGAHVVCRAGGGTPVWLEHAGWRVLARPSQEPETQGDVVAAFTVEGGRTVRAIREAGGNVVVPFSLSEAYRAYVAETWRLSAPPARRLSERQLALFYRVKTLIPRRVQLFARRSLIRYQGVPAFPAWPLDTSVSSLLRFFAASALRAAGREKGEFAWFWPGRHRAALALTHDVESEEGIRLALSLADLEEEHGFRSAFNFGGWYDIDPGVLRELSGRGFEIGLHGLVHDRTLFSSREAFDASLPALGNLAQRLGAVGFRSPATHRVFDWLAELPVEYDCTIPNSDPYEPQPGGCCSVWPFFVGPVVELPYTLPQDHTLLTLLRRRSPNVWLEQAARIEAEYGLVQCVTHPDRGYLAEPEKRAIYAAFLQGLAEREELWRALPREIAAWWRRRAGADGQDGDSRNGTVSLRGGAAFADFEPPTP
;
A
#
# COMPACT_ATOMS: atom_id res chain seq x y z
N MET A 1 -18.86 -25.24 -20.68
CA MET A 1 -17.76 -25.77 -19.86
C MET A 1 -16.69 -24.72 -19.84
N PRO A 2 -16.44 -23.99 -18.77
CA PRO A 2 -15.27 -23.13 -18.67
C PRO A 2 -14.02 -24.02 -18.51
N ALA A 3 -12.94 -23.65 -19.18
CA ALA A 3 -11.67 -24.35 -19.14
C ALA A 3 -11.06 -24.30 -17.73
N ASP A 4 -10.49 -25.44 -17.27
CA ASP A 4 -9.73 -25.52 -16.04
C ASP A 4 -8.59 -24.51 -16.02
N PRO A 5 -8.35 -23.79 -14.91
CA PRO A 5 -7.18 -22.96 -14.78
C PRO A 5 -5.92 -23.83 -14.79
N ALA A 6 -4.98 -23.47 -15.65
CA ALA A 6 -3.71 -24.17 -15.80
C ALA A 6 -2.91 -24.14 -14.47
N PRO A 7 -2.21 -25.23 -14.10
CA PRO A 7 -1.39 -25.27 -12.91
C PRO A 7 -0.23 -24.28 -13.02
N ILE A 8 0.02 -23.54 -11.94
CA ILE A 8 1.14 -22.60 -11.81
C ILE A 8 2.45 -23.38 -11.98
N GLY A 9 3.14 -23.19 -13.12
CA GLY A 9 4.41 -23.83 -13.42
C GLY A 9 5.55 -23.34 -12.50
N PRO A 10 6.66 -24.11 -12.36
CA PRO A 10 7.78 -23.75 -11.52
C PRO A 10 8.47 -22.49 -12.02
N ARG A 11 8.66 -21.53 -11.13
CA ARG A 11 9.32 -20.24 -11.39
C ARG A 11 10.83 -20.42 -11.50
N THR A 12 11.42 -19.87 -12.55
CA THR A 12 12.86 -19.71 -12.70
C THR A 12 13.39 -18.72 -11.65
N SER A 13 14.46 -19.12 -10.95
CA SER A 13 15.15 -18.29 -9.96
C SER A 13 15.93 -17.16 -10.66
N HIS A 14 15.31 -16.02 -10.89
CA HIS A 14 16.03 -14.78 -11.09
C HIS A 14 16.27 -14.12 -9.74
N GLN A 15 17.49 -13.61 -9.53
CA GLN A 15 17.80 -12.73 -8.43
C GLN A 15 16.80 -11.55 -8.49
N PRO A 16 16.06 -11.23 -7.42
CA PRO A 16 15.03 -10.19 -7.51
C PRO A 16 15.70 -8.86 -7.83
N ASP A 17 15.21 -8.20 -8.88
CA ASP A 17 15.62 -6.84 -9.20
C ASP A 17 15.44 -5.92 -7.96
N HIS A 18 16.30 -4.91 -7.87
CA HIS A 18 16.22 -3.95 -6.77
C HIS A 18 14.79 -3.35 -6.67
N PRO A 19 14.15 -3.31 -5.48
CA PRO A 19 12.73 -2.99 -5.35
C PRO A 19 12.33 -1.64 -5.96
N LEU A 20 13.22 -0.64 -5.93
CA LEU A 20 12.94 0.67 -6.54
C LEU A 20 13.06 0.64 -8.07
N THR A 21 13.90 -0.23 -8.65
CA THR A 21 13.92 -0.45 -10.12
C THR A 21 12.65 -1.17 -10.57
N VAL A 22 12.13 -2.11 -9.78
CA VAL A 22 10.83 -2.77 -10.05
C VAL A 22 9.68 -1.77 -10.05
N VAL A 23 9.68 -0.79 -9.13
CA VAL A 23 8.65 0.25 -9.09
C VAL A 23 8.86 1.28 -10.20
N LEU A 24 10.08 1.76 -10.46
CA LEU A 24 10.35 2.80 -11.45
C LEU A 24 10.34 2.26 -12.88
N GLN A 25 10.91 1.07 -13.12
CA GLN A 25 11.05 0.49 -14.47
C GLN A 25 11.71 1.47 -15.48
N PRO A 26 12.92 1.96 -15.21
CA PRO A 26 13.57 2.93 -16.09
C PRO A 26 13.91 2.31 -17.44
N ALA A 27 13.67 3.04 -18.53
CA ALA A 27 14.02 2.63 -19.89
C ALA A 27 15.52 2.81 -20.22
N TRP A 28 16.34 3.18 -19.26
CA TRP A 28 17.81 3.30 -19.39
C TRP A 28 18.52 2.39 -18.40
N ALA A 29 19.72 1.96 -18.78
CA ALA A 29 20.52 1.13 -17.90
C ALA A 29 20.94 1.91 -16.65
N VAL A 30 20.54 1.41 -15.49
CA VAL A 30 20.99 1.86 -14.18
C VAL A 30 21.12 0.63 -13.28
N SER A 31 22.21 0.53 -12.56
CA SER A 31 22.37 -0.48 -11.52
C SER A 31 22.45 0.15 -10.15
N VAL A 32 22.01 -0.61 -9.16
CA VAL A 32 22.10 -0.24 -7.74
C VAL A 32 23.02 -1.26 -7.08
N ALA A 33 24.12 -0.77 -6.53
CA ALA A 33 25.01 -1.60 -5.70
C ALA A 33 24.65 -1.36 -4.22
N GLU A 34 24.07 -2.35 -3.58
CA GLU A 34 23.76 -2.32 -2.16
C GLU A 34 25.01 -2.59 -1.31
N PRO A 35 25.01 -2.27 0.00
CA PRO A 35 26.19 -2.45 0.84
C PRO A 35 26.72 -3.88 0.81
N GLY A 36 28.01 -4.04 0.48
CA GLY A 36 28.69 -5.33 0.33
C GLY A 36 28.64 -5.89 -1.08
N GLU A 37 27.95 -5.28 -2.02
CA GLU A 37 27.92 -5.64 -3.43
C GLU A 37 28.98 -4.81 -4.20
N ALA A 38 29.63 -5.43 -5.18
CA ALA A 38 30.52 -4.73 -6.10
C ALA A 38 29.67 -4.06 -7.18
N ALA A 39 29.95 -2.78 -7.47
CA ALA A 39 29.38 -2.13 -8.64
C ALA A 39 29.87 -2.82 -9.91
N GLU A 40 28.98 -3.04 -10.88
CA GLU A 40 29.37 -3.63 -12.16
C GLU A 40 30.41 -2.76 -12.91
N PRO A 41 31.32 -3.36 -13.69
CA PRO A 41 32.43 -2.64 -14.30
C PRO A 41 32.00 -1.57 -15.31
N SER A 42 30.79 -1.64 -15.84
CA SER A 42 30.32 -0.74 -16.91
C SER A 42 28.88 -0.28 -16.64
N GLY A 43 28.63 1.00 -16.59
CA GLY A 43 27.30 1.59 -16.50
C GLY A 43 27.19 2.76 -15.51
N ALA A 44 25.97 3.29 -15.38
CA ALA A 44 25.61 4.31 -14.41
C ALA A 44 25.24 3.64 -13.10
N HIS A 45 25.92 3.97 -12.01
CA HIS A 45 25.69 3.27 -10.73
C HIS A 45 25.20 4.22 -9.65
N VAL A 46 24.15 3.79 -8.94
CA VAL A 46 23.78 4.29 -7.62
C VAL A 46 24.41 3.34 -6.60
N VAL A 47 25.38 3.82 -5.84
CA VAL A 47 26.14 3.03 -4.86
C VAL A 47 25.65 3.35 -3.46
N CYS A 48 25.08 2.37 -2.78
CA CYS A 48 24.61 2.51 -1.42
C CYS A 48 25.71 2.14 -0.41
N ARG A 49 25.93 3.01 0.58
CA ARG A 49 26.87 2.76 1.68
C ARG A 49 26.14 2.84 3.02
N ALA A 50 25.89 1.72 3.67
CA ALA A 50 25.29 1.70 4.99
C ALA A 50 26.33 1.46 6.09
N GLY A 51 26.08 2.05 7.24
CA GLY A 51 26.85 1.81 8.46
C GLY A 51 26.37 0.58 9.21
N GLY A 52 27.14 0.22 10.25
CA GLY A 52 26.70 -0.75 11.28
C GLY A 52 25.75 -0.11 12.29
N GLY A 53 25.15 -0.95 13.15
CA GLY A 53 24.31 -0.50 14.26
C GLY A 53 22.81 -0.52 13.98
N THR A 54 22.05 0.18 14.82
CA THR A 54 20.59 0.30 14.68
C THR A 54 20.22 1.38 13.67
N PRO A 55 19.13 1.18 12.88
CA PRO A 55 18.61 2.23 12.03
C PRO A 55 18.19 3.46 12.84
N VAL A 56 18.41 4.63 12.29
CA VAL A 56 18.05 5.93 12.86
C VAL A 56 17.31 6.78 11.84
N TRP A 57 16.61 7.81 12.28
CA TRP A 57 15.93 8.72 11.38
C TRP A 57 16.93 9.69 10.73
N LEU A 58 16.82 9.79 9.41
CA LEU A 58 17.48 10.81 8.61
C LEU A 58 16.42 11.73 8.02
N GLU A 59 16.71 13.01 7.91
CA GLU A 59 15.77 14.00 7.38
C GLU A 59 16.43 14.85 6.29
N HIS A 60 15.70 15.03 5.19
CA HIS A 60 16.05 15.93 4.10
C HIS A 60 14.79 16.62 3.57
N ALA A 61 14.73 17.97 3.63
CA ALA A 61 13.63 18.76 3.08
C ALA A 61 12.21 18.28 3.51
N GLY A 62 12.08 17.91 4.79
CA GLY A 62 10.81 17.40 5.35
C GLY A 62 10.53 15.93 5.09
N TRP A 63 11.31 15.25 4.26
CA TRP A 63 11.24 13.81 4.08
C TRP A 63 12.08 13.10 5.14
N ARG A 64 11.51 12.12 5.79
CA ARG A 64 12.16 11.32 6.83
C ARG A 64 12.34 9.88 6.36
N VAL A 65 13.57 9.36 6.45
CA VAL A 65 13.89 7.97 6.11
C VAL A 65 14.54 7.28 7.31
N LEU A 66 14.11 6.04 7.58
CA LEU A 66 14.74 5.20 8.60
C LEU A 66 15.77 4.32 7.92
N ALA A 67 17.04 4.48 8.25
CA ALA A 67 18.14 3.72 7.68
C ALA A 67 19.37 3.73 8.59
N ARG A 68 20.39 2.96 8.23
CA ARG A 68 21.71 2.95 8.86
C ARG A 68 22.66 3.85 8.07
N PRO A 69 22.94 5.08 8.54
CA PRO A 69 23.79 6.01 7.80
C PRO A 69 25.24 5.51 7.77
N SER A 70 25.90 5.69 6.63
CA SER A 70 27.32 5.39 6.46
C SER A 70 28.17 6.06 7.54
N GLN A 71 29.18 5.35 8.02
CA GLN A 71 30.22 5.84 8.94
C GLN A 71 31.55 6.10 8.20
N GLU A 72 31.61 5.73 6.93
CA GLU A 72 32.79 5.99 6.09
C GLU A 72 32.96 7.49 5.81
N PRO A 73 34.18 7.93 5.56
CA PRO A 73 34.44 9.29 5.08
C PRO A 73 33.66 9.56 3.79
N GLU A 74 33.09 10.76 3.70
CA GLU A 74 32.42 11.19 2.48
C GLU A 74 33.42 11.25 1.30
N THR A 75 32.98 10.76 0.15
CA THR A 75 33.73 10.88 -1.10
C THR A 75 33.74 12.34 -1.58
N GLN A 76 34.71 12.70 -2.41
CA GLN A 76 34.73 14.02 -3.05
C GLN A 76 33.79 14.04 -4.24
N GLY A 77 33.02 15.11 -4.40
CA GLY A 77 32.10 15.28 -5.52
C GLY A 77 31.01 16.31 -5.26
N ASP A 78 30.08 16.38 -6.17
CA ASP A 78 28.94 17.29 -6.08
C ASP A 78 27.88 16.75 -5.13
N VAL A 79 27.43 17.60 -4.20
CA VAL A 79 26.37 17.20 -3.22
C VAL A 79 25.03 17.12 -3.93
N VAL A 80 24.43 15.92 -3.92
CA VAL A 80 23.07 15.65 -4.44
C VAL A 80 22.01 15.93 -3.38
N ALA A 81 22.24 15.48 -2.14
CA ALA A 81 21.36 15.71 -1.00
C ALA A 81 22.16 15.66 0.30
N ALA A 82 21.72 16.42 1.31
CA ALA A 82 22.29 16.38 2.66
C ALA A 82 21.19 15.94 3.65
N PHE A 83 21.48 14.92 4.43
CA PHE A 83 20.55 14.36 5.40
C PHE A 83 21.03 14.67 6.81
N THR A 84 20.17 15.25 7.62
CA THR A 84 20.41 15.42 9.05
C THR A 84 20.05 14.10 9.75
N VAL A 85 21.02 13.50 10.39
CA VAL A 85 20.83 12.28 11.21
C VAL A 85 20.29 12.68 12.57
N GLU A 86 19.40 11.88 13.14
CA GLU A 86 18.98 12.03 14.54
C GLU A 86 20.23 12.13 15.45
N GLY A 87 20.32 13.21 16.23
CA GLY A 87 21.53 13.56 16.98
C GLY A 87 22.41 14.62 16.35
N GLY A 88 22.05 15.17 15.17
CA GLY A 88 22.61 16.40 14.60
C GLY A 88 23.77 16.23 13.59
N ARG A 89 24.26 14.99 13.37
CA ARG A 89 25.25 14.72 12.32
C ARG A 89 24.62 14.84 10.93
N THR A 90 25.39 15.33 9.95
CA THR A 90 24.96 15.34 8.55
C THR A 90 25.70 14.25 7.76
N VAL A 91 24.99 13.57 6.87
CA VAL A 91 25.55 12.67 5.85
C VAL A 91 25.05 13.11 4.47
N ARG A 92 25.85 12.89 3.43
CA ARG A 92 25.54 13.43 2.10
C ARG A 92 25.48 12.33 1.04
N ALA A 93 24.50 12.45 0.14
CA ALA A 93 24.56 11.78 -1.14
C ALA A 93 25.41 12.62 -2.10
N ILE A 94 26.37 12.00 -2.77
CA ILE A 94 27.42 12.70 -3.54
C ILE A 94 27.51 12.07 -4.93
N ARG A 95 27.59 12.92 -5.96
CA ARG A 95 27.97 12.51 -7.32
C ARG A 95 29.49 12.62 -7.46
N GLU A 96 30.14 11.48 -7.63
CA GLU A 96 31.61 11.41 -7.82
C GLU A 96 32.01 11.87 -9.23
N ALA A 97 33.31 12.25 -9.38
CA ALA A 97 33.87 12.62 -10.68
C ALA A 97 33.74 11.50 -11.74
N GLY A 98 33.72 10.24 -11.31
CA GLY A 98 33.45 9.07 -12.15
C GLY A 98 32.01 8.89 -12.61
N GLY A 99 31.10 9.76 -12.16
CA GLY A 99 29.70 9.77 -12.54
C GLY A 99 28.77 8.99 -11.59
N ASN A 100 29.27 8.10 -10.75
CA ASN A 100 28.47 7.37 -9.78
C ASN A 100 27.81 8.32 -8.76
N VAL A 101 26.62 7.94 -8.29
CA VAL A 101 25.98 8.62 -7.16
C VAL A 101 26.07 7.72 -5.93
N VAL A 102 26.81 8.17 -4.93
CA VAL A 102 26.97 7.48 -3.65
C VAL A 102 25.88 7.96 -2.70
N VAL A 103 25.02 7.04 -2.25
CA VAL A 103 23.95 7.28 -1.27
C VAL A 103 24.41 6.79 0.10
N PRO A 104 24.30 7.61 1.18
CA PRO A 104 24.88 7.29 2.48
C PRO A 104 24.06 6.29 3.32
N PHE A 105 23.18 5.51 2.71
CA PHE A 105 22.37 4.45 3.33
C PHE A 105 21.90 3.45 2.26
N SER A 106 21.41 2.27 2.70
CA SER A 106 20.81 1.28 1.81
C SER A 106 19.42 1.74 1.38
N LEU A 107 19.17 1.80 0.08
CA LEU A 107 17.88 2.13 -0.51
C LEU A 107 16.87 0.99 -0.31
N SER A 108 17.30 -0.26 -0.41
CA SER A 108 16.47 -1.44 -0.14
C SER A 108 16.03 -1.51 1.32
N GLU A 109 16.95 -1.24 2.26
CA GLU A 109 16.61 -1.17 3.68
C GLU A 109 15.58 -0.05 3.96
N ALA A 110 15.81 1.14 3.41
CA ALA A 110 14.90 2.27 3.56
C ALA A 110 13.49 1.96 2.99
N TYR A 111 13.43 1.36 1.80
CA TYR A 111 12.17 0.93 1.20
C TYR A 111 11.46 -0.11 2.07
N ARG A 112 12.18 -1.16 2.50
CA ARG A 112 11.63 -2.19 3.39
C ARG A 112 11.17 -1.61 4.72
N ALA A 113 11.88 -0.61 5.26
CA ALA A 113 11.49 0.04 6.51
C ALA A 113 10.09 0.64 6.43
N TYR A 114 9.71 1.18 5.27
CA TYR A 114 8.36 1.68 5.04
C TYR A 114 7.36 0.54 4.78
N VAL A 115 7.55 -0.23 3.72
CA VAL A 115 6.53 -1.19 3.25
C VAL A 115 6.27 -2.32 4.24
N ALA A 116 7.31 -2.79 4.96
CA ALA A 116 7.21 -3.80 6.00
C ALA A 116 6.96 -3.20 7.39
N GLU A 117 6.77 -1.88 7.49
CA GLU A 117 6.49 -1.17 8.75
C GLU A 117 7.53 -1.40 9.85
N THR A 118 8.79 -1.73 9.52
CA THR A 118 9.84 -1.96 10.53
C THR A 118 10.22 -0.68 11.27
N TRP A 119 9.89 0.49 10.74
CA TRP A 119 9.98 1.79 11.41
C TRP A 119 9.23 1.80 12.76
N ARG A 120 8.21 0.93 12.95
CA ARG A 120 7.46 0.82 14.20
C ARG A 120 8.32 0.38 15.37
N LEU A 121 9.42 -0.33 15.10
CA LEU A 121 10.39 -0.76 16.13
C LEU A 121 11.23 0.40 16.66
N SER A 122 11.44 1.42 15.82
CA SER A 122 12.20 2.64 16.17
C SER A 122 11.30 3.82 16.55
N ALA A 123 9.98 3.67 16.45
CA ALA A 123 9.06 4.71 16.84
C ALA A 123 8.99 4.80 18.38
N PRO A 124 8.95 6.02 18.96
CA PRO A 124 8.71 6.16 20.38
C PRO A 124 7.40 5.45 20.76
N PRO A 125 7.33 4.79 21.91
CA PRO A 125 6.13 4.08 22.32
C PRO A 125 4.97 5.06 22.34
N ALA A 126 4.00 4.85 21.42
CA ALA A 126 2.76 5.60 21.46
C ALA A 126 2.10 5.37 22.84
N ARG A 127 1.33 6.36 23.31
CA ARG A 127 0.50 6.20 24.51
C ARG A 127 -0.59 5.14 24.24
N ARG A 128 -0.20 3.86 24.34
CA ARG A 128 -1.05 2.70 24.06
C ARG A 128 -1.48 2.04 25.36
N LEU A 129 -2.62 1.37 25.31
CA LEU A 129 -2.98 0.41 26.33
C LEU A 129 -1.94 -0.70 26.32
N SER A 130 -1.53 -1.16 27.52
CA SER A 130 -0.63 -2.32 27.63
C SER A 130 -1.33 -3.57 27.07
N GLU A 131 -0.55 -4.57 26.64
CA GLU A 131 -1.11 -5.84 26.15
C GLU A 131 -2.07 -6.49 27.15
N ARG A 132 -1.78 -6.37 28.46
CA ARG A 132 -2.67 -6.85 29.52
C ARG A 132 -4.01 -6.12 29.57
N GLN A 133 -4.00 -4.79 29.37
CA GLN A 133 -5.22 -3.98 29.32
C GLN A 133 -6.03 -4.29 28.06
N LEU A 134 -5.36 -4.49 26.92
CA LEU A 134 -5.99 -4.92 25.67
C LEU A 134 -6.59 -6.32 25.82
N ALA A 135 -5.85 -7.29 26.36
CA ALA A 135 -6.36 -8.64 26.59
C ALA A 135 -7.57 -8.66 27.53
N LEU A 136 -7.55 -7.85 28.60
CA LEU A 136 -8.69 -7.70 29.51
C LEU A 136 -9.89 -7.07 28.78
N PHE A 137 -9.67 -6.03 27.98
CA PHE A 137 -10.72 -5.40 27.18
C PHE A 137 -11.37 -6.42 26.22
N TYR A 138 -10.58 -7.22 25.50
CA TYR A 138 -11.11 -8.25 24.59
C TYR A 138 -11.88 -9.35 25.32
N ARG A 139 -11.50 -9.72 26.55
CA ARG A 139 -12.23 -10.68 27.39
C ARG A 139 -13.64 -10.19 27.78
N VAL A 140 -13.77 -8.90 28.04
CA VAL A 140 -15.06 -8.32 28.50
C VAL A 140 -15.83 -7.62 27.39
N LYS A 141 -15.24 -7.48 26.20
CA LYS A 141 -15.81 -6.74 25.05
C LYS A 141 -17.22 -7.22 24.69
N THR A 142 -17.47 -8.52 24.73
CA THR A 142 -18.77 -9.12 24.41
C THR A 142 -19.88 -8.74 25.41
N LEU A 143 -19.52 -8.40 26.64
CA LEU A 143 -20.43 -7.97 27.69
C LEU A 143 -20.71 -6.46 27.67
N ILE A 144 -19.91 -5.69 26.91
CA ILE A 144 -20.01 -4.22 26.87
C ILE A 144 -20.89 -3.82 25.67
N PRO A 145 -21.97 -3.02 25.89
CA PRO A 145 -22.78 -2.52 24.78
C PRO A 145 -21.94 -1.75 23.74
N ARG A 146 -22.20 -1.97 22.45
CA ARG A 146 -21.41 -1.37 21.34
C ARG A 146 -21.26 0.17 21.46
N ARG A 147 -22.29 0.85 21.97
CA ARG A 147 -22.24 2.32 22.19
C ARG A 147 -21.15 2.70 23.20
N VAL A 148 -20.99 1.93 24.27
CA VAL A 148 -19.95 2.14 25.29
C VAL A 148 -18.57 1.84 24.75
N GLN A 149 -18.43 0.73 23.98
CA GLN A 149 -17.18 0.39 23.30
C GLN A 149 -16.74 1.53 22.37
N LEU A 150 -17.63 2.06 21.54
CA LEU A 150 -17.35 3.17 20.62
C LEU A 150 -17.01 4.45 21.37
N PHE A 151 -17.70 4.74 22.49
CA PHE A 151 -17.39 5.91 23.32
C PHE A 151 -15.97 5.80 23.91
N ALA A 152 -15.64 4.65 24.49
CA ALA A 152 -14.32 4.41 25.06
C ALA A 152 -13.22 4.51 23.98
N ARG A 153 -13.45 3.92 22.78
CA ARG A 153 -12.51 4.00 21.67
C ARG A 153 -12.30 5.43 21.17
N ARG A 154 -13.37 6.22 21.03
CA ARG A 154 -13.27 7.64 20.64
C ARG A 154 -12.50 8.47 21.67
N SER A 155 -12.72 8.20 22.96
CA SER A 155 -12.00 8.87 24.04
C SER A 155 -10.52 8.50 24.03
N LEU A 156 -10.21 7.22 23.78
CA LEU A 156 -8.84 6.74 23.65
C LEU A 156 -8.11 7.39 22.46
N ILE A 157 -8.75 7.45 21.29
CA ILE A 157 -8.21 8.11 20.09
C ILE A 157 -7.88 9.60 20.36
N ARG A 158 -8.77 10.31 21.04
CA ARG A 158 -8.52 11.72 21.42
C ARG A 158 -7.32 11.87 22.37
N TYR A 159 -7.15 10.91 23.27
CA TYR A 159 -6.03 10.90 24.21
C TYR A 159 -4.71 10.53 23.52
N GLN A 160 -4.73 9.59 22.58
CA GLN A 160 -3.54 9.13 21.86
C GLN A 160 -3.03 10.19 20.87
N GLY A 161 -3.92 10.99 20.27
CA GLY A 161 -3.59 11.93 19.20
C GLY A 161 -3.23 11.22 17.91
N VAL A 162 -2.80 11.99 16.92
CA VAL A 162 -2.28 11.49 15.64
C VAL A 162 -0.75 11.38 15.78
N PRO A 163 -0.13 10.24 15.47
CA PRO A 163 1.32 10.11 15.50
C PRO A 163 1.97 11.06 14.48
N ALA A 164 3.20 11.50 14.76
CA ALA A 164 3.96 12.34 13.85
C ALA A 164 4.41 11.59 12.58
N PHE A 165 4.47 10.25 12.65
CA PHE A 165 4.81 9.37 11.55
C PHE A 165 4.10 8.01 11.71
N PRO A 166 3.56 7.42 10.63
CA PRO A 166 3.36 8.03 9.30
C PRO A 166 2.41 9.24 9.36
N ALA A 167 2.50 10.15 8.38
CA ALA A 167 1.56 11.26 8.27
C ALA A 167 0.16 10.72 7.97
N TRP A 168 -0.83 11.21 8.70
CA TRP A 168 -2.23 10.82 8.50
C TRP A 168 -3.04 12.02 7.97
N PRO A 169 -3.97 11.86 7.04
CA PRO A 169 -4.50 10.60 6.48
C PRO A 169 -3.73 10.03 5.28
N LEU A 170 -2.64 10.61 4.85
CA LEU A 170 -1.81 10.15 3.74
C LEU A 170 -0.34 10.41 4.04
N ASP A 171 0.50 9.39 3.88
CA ASP A 171 1.94 9.49 3.91
C ASP A 171 2.54 9.22 2.52
N THR A 172 3.47 10.06 2.08
CA THR A 172 4.11 9.99 0.75
C THR A 172 5.61 9.72 0.82
N SER A 173 6.08 9.12 1.92
CA SER A 173 7.52 8.88 2.12
C SER A 173 8.11 7.94 1.08
N VAL A 174 7.36 6.92 0.63
CA VAL A 174 7.80 6.05 -0.48
C VAL A 174 7.84 6.81 -1.79
N SER A 175 6.93 7.75 -2.04
CA SER A 175 6.99 8.64 -3.21
C SER A 175 8.28 9.47 -3.20
N SER A 176 8.65 10.04 -2.05
CA SER A 176 9.88 10.79 -1.87
C SER A 176 11.11 9.92 -2.11
N LEU A 177 11.12 8.68 -1.58
CA LEU A 177 12.22 7.73 -1.80
C LEU A 177 12.38 7.39 -3.28
N LEU A 178 11.26 7.12 -3.99
CA LEU A 178 11.30 6.81 -5.42
C LEU A 178 11.77 8.00 -6.26
N ARG A 179 11.34 9.22 -5.94
CA ARG A 179 11.76 10.45 -6.61
C ARG A 179 13.25 10.74 -6.36
N PHE A 180 13.73 10.50 -5.14
CA PHE A 180 15.15 10.61 -4.79
C PHE A 180 15.99 9.57 -5.55
N PHE A 181 15.54 8.33 -5.61
CA PHE A 181 16.19 7.27 -6.39
C PHE A 181 16.24 7.62 -7.88
N ALA A 182 15.12 8.04 -8.46
CA ALA A 182 15.07 8.44 -9.87
C ALA A 182 16.03 9.60 -10.19
N ALA A 183 16.11 10.61 -9.33
CA ALA A 183 17.05 11.70 -9.47
C ALA A 183 18.52 11.23 -9.38
N SER A 184 18.81 10.31 -8.46
CA SER A 184 20.14 9.72 -8.31
C SER A 184 20.51 8.88 -9.53
N ALA A 185 19.60 8.09 -10.06
CA ALA A 185 19.79 7.29 -11.26
C ALA A 185 20.03 8.13 -12.52
N LEU A 186 19.26 9.22 -12.71
CA LEU A 186 19.47 10.15 -13.82
C LEU A 186 20.84 10.82 -13.73
N ARG A 187 21.25 11.27 -12.54
CA ARG A 187 22.57 11.89 -12.34
C ARG A 187 23.71 10.91 -12.58
N ALA A 188 23.58 9.69 -12.10
CA ALA A 188 24.55 8.63 -12.36
C ALA A 188 24.69 8.38 -13.86
N ALA A 189 23.59 8.37 -14.60
CA ALA A 189 23.56 8.21 -16.05
C ALA A 189 24.00 9.47 -16.83
N GLY A 190 24.29 10.59 -16.16
CA GLY A 190 24.60 11.87 -16.83
C GLY A 190 23.44 12.44 -17.63
N ARG A 191 22.19 12.16 -17.22
CA ARG A 191 20.96 12.54 -17.92
C ARG A 191 20.17 13.57 -17.11
N GLU A 192 19.48 14.48 -17.79
CA GLU A 192 18.52 15.39 -17.18
C GLU A 192 17.10 14.82 -17.22
N LYS A 193 16.83 13.94 -18.21
CA LYS A 193 15.52 13.29 -18.43
C LYS A 193 15.71 11.82 -18.80
N GLY A 194 14.69 11.02 -18.51
CA GLY A 194 14.63 9.62 -18.91
C GLY A 194 13.17 9.17 -19.06
N GLU A 195 12.97 8.09 -19.76
CA GLU A 195 11.66 7.44 -19.86
C GLU A 195 11.58 6.28 -18.88
N PHE A 196 10.38 5.98 -18.40
CA PHE A 196 10.11 4.83 -17.54
C PHE A 196 8.73 4.23 -17.86
N ALA A 197 8.51 2.96 -17.55
CA ALA A 197 7.19 2.37 -17.74
C ALA A 197 6.18 3.05 -16.81
N TRP A 198 5.14 3.66 -17.40
CA TRP A 198 4.15 4.41 -16.65
C TRP A 198 3.43 3.52 -15.63
N PHE A 199 2.96 4.10 -14.54
CA PHE A 199 2.38 3.35 -13.42
C PHE A 199 1.08 2.63 -13.81
N TRP A 200 0.28 3.19 -14.72
CA TRP A 200 -1.06 2.71 -15.04
C TRP A 200 -1.25 2.50 -16.54
N PRO A 201 -2.23 1.68 -16.97
CA PRO A 201 -2.45 1.43 -18.39
C PRO A 201 -2.87 2.71 -19.12
N GLY A 202 -2.54 2.76 -20.39
CA GLY A 202 -2.90 3.90 -21.25
C GLY A 202 -2.31 5.21 -20.73
N ARG A 203 -3.17 6.19 -20.45
CA ARG A 203 -2.79 7.54 -19.97
C ARG A 203 -3.36 7.86 -18.59
N HIS A 204 -3.94 6.89 -17.93
CA HIS A 204 -4.51 7.15 -16.62
C HIS A 204 -3.44 7.67 -15.65
N ARG A 205 -3.78 8.72 -14.91
CA ARG A 205 -2.87 9.31 -13.93
C ARG A 205 -2.79 8.51 -12.65
N ALA A 206 -3.91 7.91 -12.25
CA ALA A 206 -4.02 7.12 -11.04
C ALA A 206 -4.99 5.96 -11.27
N ALA A 207 -4.97 4.95 -10.40
CA ALA A 207 -5.98 3.90 -10.37
C ALA A 207 -6.96 4.12 -9.21
N LEU A 208 -8.18 3.61 -9.39
CA LEU A 208 -9.22 3.61 -8.36
C LEU A 208 -9.73 2.19 -8.15
N ALA A 209 -9.71 1.72 -6.90
CA ALA A 209 -10.35 0.50 -6.45
C ALA A 209 -11.31 0.79 -5.28
N LEU A 210 -12.54 0.30 -5.39
CA LEU A 210 -13.50 0.30 -4.30
C LEU A 210 -13.60 -1.11 -3.73
N THR A 211 -13.58 -1.23 -2.40
CA THR A 211 -13.62 -2.53 -1.72
C THR A 211 -14.52 -2.47 -0.49
N HIS A 212 -15.21 -3.57 -0.23
CA HIS A 212 -16.15 -3.70 0.88
C HIS A 212 -15.86 -4.95 1.67
N ASP A 213 -15.75 -4.82 2.98
CA ASP A 213 -15.64 -5.95 3.89
C ASP A 213 -17.04 -6.27 4.43
N VAL A 214 -17.51 -7.48 4.17
CA VAL A 214 -18.84 -7.96 4.59
C VAL A 214 -18.66 -8.72 5.90
N GLU A 215 -19.15 -8.13 7.00
CA GLU A 215 -18.83 -8.64 8.34
C GLU A 215 -19.97 -9.47 8.96
N SER A 216 -21.18 -9.50 8.34
CA SER A 216 -22.34 -10.20 8.88
C SER A 216 -23.23 -10.82 7.81
N GLU A 217 -24.09 -11.79 8.20
CA GLU A 217 -25.11 -12.36 7.32
C GLU A 217 -26.09 -11.31 6.77
N GLU A 218 -26.39 -10.28 7.54
CA GLU A 218 -27.20 -9.17 7.06
C GLU A 218 -26.44 -8.35 6.01
N GLY A 219 -25.13 -8.15 6.22
CA GLY A 219 -24.23 -7.47 5.28
C GLY A 219 -24.23 -8.12 3.91
N ILE A 220 -24.39 -9.45 3.81
CA ILE A 220 -24.49 -10.18 2.54
C ILE A 220 -25.66 -9.65 1.68
N ARG A 221 -26.83 -9.47 2.28
CA ARG A 221 -28.00 -8.94 1.57
C ARG A 221 -27.86 -7.45 1.26
N LEU A 222 -27.22 -6.70 2.16
CA LEU A 222 -26.96 -5.28 2.00
C LEU A 222 -25.90 -5.01 0.94
N ALA A 223 -25.02 -5.98 0.65
CA ALA A 223 -24.05 -5.90 -0.43
C ALA A 223 -24.69 -5.67 -1.81
N LEU A 224 -25.81 -6.36 -2.10
CA LEU A 224 -26.55 -6.16 -3.36
C LEU A 224 -27.07 -4.72 -3.50
N SER A 225 -27.65 -4.19 -2.42
CA SER A 225 -28.13 -2.80 -2.41
C SER A 225 -26.97 -1.78 -2.55
N LEU A 226 -25.79 -2.10 -2.02
CA LEU A 226 -24.62 -1.24 -2.20
C LEU A 226 -24.10 -1.33 -3.64
N ALA A 227 -24.12 -2.51 -4.24
CA ALA A 227 -23.81 -2.72 -5.65
C ALA A 227 -24.75 -1.93 -6.57
N ASP A 228 -26.05 -1.86 -6.25
CA ASP A 228 -27.03 -1.02 -7.00
C ASP A 228 -26.58 0.45 -6.98
N LEU A 229 -26.21 0.97 -5.82
CA LEU A 229 -25.75 2.35 -5.69
C LEU A 229 -24.49 2.62 -6.51
N GLU A 230 -23.53 1.68 -6.52
CA GLU A 230 -22.30 1.82 -7.28
C GLU A 230 -22.54 1.78 -8.80
N GLU A 231 -23.42 0.89 -9.24
CA GLU A 231 -23.84 0.84 -10.66
C GLU A 231 -24.52 2.12 -11.12
N GLU A 232 -25.39 2.71 -10.30
CA GLU A 232 -26.02 4.01 -10.58
C GLU A 232 -24.99 5.12 -10.85
N HIS A 233 -23.80 5.00 -10.25
CA HIS A 233 -22.69 5.96 -10.42
C HIS A 233 -21.61 5.47 -11.41
N GLY A 234 -21.82 4.31 -12.05
CA GLY A 234 -20.88 3.76 -13.04
C GLY A 234 -19.63 3.12 -12.45
N PHE A 235 -19.71 2.56 -11.24
CA PHE A 235 -18.61 1.85 -10.57
C PHE A 235 -18.88 0.36 -10.43
N ARG A 236 -17.79 -0.37 -10.24
CA ARG A 236 -17.72 -1.76 -9.78
C ARG A 236 -16.67 -1.84 -8.68
N SER A 237 -16.87 -2.78 -7.77
CA SER A 237 -16.02 -2.95 -6.59
C SER A 237 -15.74 -4.42 -6.29
N ALA A 238 -14.96 -4.69 -5.26
CA ALA A 238 -14.78 -6.01 -4.68
C ALA A 238 -15.50 -6.11 -3.33
N PHE A 239 -16.23 -7.20 -3.13
CA PHE A 239 -16.84 -7.57 -1.85
C PHE A 239 -16.06 -8.73 -1.23
N ASN A 240 -15.46 -8.51 -0.07
CA ASN A 240 -14.67 -9.50 0.66
C ASN A 240 -15.55 -10.22 1.67
N PHE A 241 -15.69 -11.54 1.52
CA PHE A 241 -16.54 -12.37 2.37
C PHE A 241 -15.72 -13.23 3.33
N GLY A 242 -16.22 -13.41 4.54
CA GLY A 242 -15.58 -14.20 5.60
C GLY A 242 -16.11 -15.63 5.73
N GLY A 243 -15.34 -16.48 6.38
CA GLY A 243 -15.69 -17.89 6.62
C GLY A 243 -16.51 -18.15 7.88
N TRP A 244 -16.89 -17.14 8.65
CA TRP A 244 -17.58 -17.26 9.95
C TRP A 244 -19.11 -17.15 9.87
N TYR A 245 -19.67 -17.07 8.68
CA TYR A 245 -21.10 -17.05 8.41
C TYR A 245 -21.41 -17.79 7.10
N ASP A 246 -22.66 -18.22 6.94
CA ASP A 246 -23.09 -18.84 5.71
C ASP A 246 -23.32 -17.80 4.61
N ILE A 247 -22.67 -18.01 3.47
CA ILE A 247 -22.76 -17.10 2.33
C ILE A 247 -23.77 -17.69 1.34
N ASP A 248 -24.83 -16.93 1.04
CA ASP A 248 -25.81 -17.32 0.02
C ASP A 248 -25.13 -17.38 -1.36
N PRO A 249 -25.04 -18.57 -1.99
CA PRO A 249 -24.45 -18.67 -3.33
C PRO A 249 -25.23 -17.87 -4.40
N GLY A 250 -26.49 -17.53 -4.14
CA GLY A 250 -27.28 -16.67 -5.02
C GLY A 250 -26.71 -15.27 -5.09
N VAL A 251 -26.37 -14.69 -3.93
CA VAL A 251 -25.73 -13.36 -3.83
C VAL A 251 -24.38 -13.33 -4.53
N LEU A 252 -23.56 -14.37 -4.35
CA LEU A 252 -22.25 -14.46 -5.01
C LEU A 252 -22.41 -14.50 -6.54
N ARG A 253 -23.34 -15.32 -7.04
CA ARG A 253 -23.61 -15.41 -8.49
C ARG A 253 -24.15 -14.10 -9.04
N GLU A 254 -25.00 -13.41 -8.31
CA GLU A 254 -25.56 -12.12 -8.74
C GLU A 254 -24.47 -11.05 -8.81
N LEU A 255 -23.68 -10.87 -7.76
CA LEU A 255 -22.55 -9.91 -7.75
C LEU A 255 -21.56 -10.21 -8.89
N SER A 256 -21.14 -11.47 -9.02
CA SER A 256 -20.19 -11.86 -10.08
C SER A 256 -20.79 -11.66 -11.48
N GLY A 257 -22.08 -12.00 -11.67
CA GLY A 257 -22.81 -11.82 -12.94
C GLY A 257 -22.94 -10.35 -13.33
N ARG A 258 -22.94 -9.45 -12.37
CA ARG A 258 -22.97 -7.99 -12.56
C ARG A 258 -21.55 -7.39 -12.71
N GLY A 259 -20.49 -8.22 -12.66
CA GLY A 259 -19.11 -7.80 -12.85
C GLY A 259 -18.41 -7.28 -11.58
N PHE A 260 -18.98 -7.50 -10.40
CA PHE A 260 -18.31 -7.25 -9.12
C PHE A 260 -17.32 -8.38 -8.80
N GLU A 261 -16.28 -8.06 -8.07
CA GLU A 261 -15.29 -9.03 -7.63
C GLU A 261 -15.68 -9.62 -6.27
N ILE A 262 -15.45 -10.93 -6.11
CA ILE A 262 -15.56 -11.61 -4.84
C ILE A 262 -14.15 -11.80 -4.27
N GLY A 263 -13.94 -11.25 -3.08
CA GLY A 263 -12.70 -11.38 -2.32
C GLY A 263 -12.88 -12.18 -1.04
N LEU A 264 -11.77 -12.48 -0.39
CA LEU A 264 -11.70 -13.26 0.84
C LEU A 264 -11.39 -12.36 2.04
N HIS A 265 -12.22 -12.48 3.11
CA HIS A 265 -12.03 -11.72 4.36
C HIS A 265 -11.58 -12.57 5.56
N GLY A 266 -10.95 -13.71 5.31
CA GLY A 266 -10.46 -14.59 6.37
C GLY A 266 -11.47 -15.66 6.83
N LEU A 267 -11.03 -16.49 7.79
CA LEU A 267 -11.82 -17.61 8.33
C LEU A 267 -12.65 -17.22 9.55
N VAL A 268 -12.14 -16.29 10.37
CA VAL A 268 -12.75 -15.79 11.60
C VAL A 268 -12.45 -14.30 11.71
N HIS A 269 -13.43 -13.51 12.21
CA HIS A 269 -13.27 -12.05 12.34
C HIS A 269 -12.50 -11.66 13.61
N ASP A 270 -11.27 -12.11 13.70
CA ASP A 270 -10.36 -11.79 14.81
C ASP A 270 -8.88 -11.80 14.36
N ARG A 271 -7.96 -11.79 15.30
CA ARG A 271 -6.52 -11.81 15.02
C ARG A 271 -5.91 -13.23 14.94
N THR A 272 -6.70 -14.28 14.98
CA THR A 272 -6.22 -15.66 15.11
C THR A 272 -5.27 -16.04 14.00
N LEU A 273 -5.56 -15.68 12.76
CA LEU A 273 -4.72 -15.97 11.59
C LEU A 273 -3.26 -15.51 11.79
N PHE A 274 -3.04 -14.34 12.36
CA PHE A 274 -1.72 -13.75 12.56
C PHE A 274 -1.26 -13.74 14.03
N SER A 275 -1.83 -14.61 14.86
CA SER A 275 -1.50 -14.66 16.31
C SER A 275 -0.21 -15.40 16.62
N SER A 276 0.12 -16.44 15.84
CA SER A 276 1.37 -17.17 15.88
C SER A 276 1.65 -17.85 14.54
N ARG A 277 2.89 -18.30 14.33
CA ARG A 277 3.26 -19.02 13.11
C ARG A 277 2.48 -20.31 12.95
N GLU A 278 2.31 -21.06 14.03
CA GLU A 278 1.57 -22.33 14.07
C GLU A 278 0.09 -22.12 13.71
N ALA A 279 -0.53 -21.05 14.21
CA ALA A 279 -1.92 -20.71 13.88
C ALA A 279 -2.07 -20.32 12.41
N PHE A 280 -1.11 -19.58 11.88
CA PHE A 280 -1.06 -19.20 10.47
C PHE A 280 -0.96 -20.43 9.58
N ASP A 281 0.05 -21.28 9.79
CA ASP A 281 0.29 -22.50 9.00
C ASP A 281 -0.90 -23.45 9.02
N ALA A 282 -1.51 -23.63 10.20
CA ALA A 282 -2.71 -24.47 10.35
C ALA A 282 -3.94 -23.90 9.63
N SER A 283 -3.99 -22.59 9.41
CA SER A 283 -5.11 -21.90 8.75
C SER A 283 -5.03 -21.92 7.21
N LEU A 284 -3.83 -22.02 6.63
CA LEU A 284 -3.63 -21.88 5.17
C LEU A 284 -4.46 -22.86 4.33
N PRO A 285 -4.58 -24.18 4.67
CA PRO A 285 -5.40 -25.10 3.88
C PRO A 285 -6.89 -24.71 3.88
N ALA A 286 -7.43 -24.30 5.04
CA ALA A 286 -8.83 -23.89 5.14
C ALA A 286 -9.08 -22.57 4.41
N LEU A 287 -8.12 -21.64 4.47
CA LEU A 287 -8.18 -20.37 3.76
C LEU A 287 -8.17 -20.60 2.24
N GLY A 288 -7.29 -21.47 1.73
CA GLY A 288 -7.26 -21.86 0.32
C GLY A 288 -8.53 -22.52 -0.16
N ASN A 289 -9.11 -23.42 0.65
CA ASN A 289 -10.40 -24.06 0.33
C ASN A 289 -11.53 -23.04 0.28
N LEU A 290 -11.54 -22.05 1.19
CA LEU A 290 -12.54 -20.99 1.17
C LEU A 290 -12.34 -20.08 -0.06
N ALA A 291 -11.13 -19.66 -0.38
CA ALA A 291 -10.82 -18.89 -1.57
C ALA A 291 -11.30 -19.59 -2.84
N GLN A 292 -11.02 -20.90 -2.99
CA GLN A 292 -11.49 -21.69 -4.12
C GLN A 292 -13.03 -21.75 -4.20
N ARG A 293 -13.74 -21.97 -3.09
CA ARG A 293 -15.21 -21.99 -3.07
C ARG A 293 -15.81 -20.65 -3.47
N LEU A 294 -15.18 -19.55 -3.11
CA LEU A 294 -15.62 -18.19 -3.43
C LEU A 294 -15.21 -17.77 -4.84
N GLY A 295 -14.26 -18.45 -5.48
CA GLY A 295 -13.58 -17.98 -6.69
C GLY A 295 -12.76 -16.72 -6.43
N ALA A 296 -12.32 -16.52 -5.19
CA ALA A 296 -11.58 -15.33 -4.76
C ALA A 296 -10.09 -15.48 -5.06
N VAL A 297 -9.50 -14.43 -5.63
CA VAL A 297 -8.05 -14.32 -5.88
C VAL A 297 -7.39 -13.27 -4.99
N GLY A 298 -8.18 -12.51 -4.25
CA GLY A 298 -7.71 -11.45 -3.37
C GLY A 298 -8.13 -11.67 -1.92
N PHE A 299 -7.37 -11.05 -1.01
CA PHE A 299 -7.55 -11.16 0.43
C PHE A 299 -7.52 -9.80 1.12
N ARG A 300 -8.29 -9.68 2.19
CA ARG A 300 -8.13 -8.66 3.23
C ARG A 300 -8.30 -9.29 4.59
N SER A 301 -7.33 -9.05 5.48
CA SER A 301 -7.39 -9.56 6.84
C SER A 301 -8.41 -8.80 7.69
N PRO A 302 -9.22 -9.51 8.51
CA PRO A 302 -10.08 -8.89 9.50
C PRO A 302 -9.32 -7.91 10.41
N ALA A 303 -9.92 -6.73 10.61
CA ALA A 303 -9.32 -5.65 11.39
C ALA A 303 -7.86 -5.33 11.00
N THR A 304 -7.51 -5.60 9.76
CA THR A 304 -6.19 -5.34 9.15
C THR A 304 -4.99 -5.92 9.92
N HIS A 305 -5.22 -7.03 10.67
CA HIS A 305 -4.13 -7.76 11.33
C HIS A 305 -3.19 -8.39 10.31
N ARG A 306 -1.88 -8.28 10.55
CA ARG A 306 -0.85 -8.72 9.60
C ARG A 306 0.49 -9.01 10.24
N VAL A 307 1.22 -9.93 9.64
CA VAL A 307 2.67 -10.09 9.78
C VAL A 307 3.24 -10.04 8.37
N PHE A 308 4.00 -9.00 8.06
CA PHE A 308 4.40 -8.67 6.69
C PHE A 308 4.95 -9.86 5.91
N ASP A 309 5.96 -10.54 6.46
CA ASP A 309 6.62 -11.63 5.75
C ASP A 309 5.72 -12.85 5.51
N TRP A 310 4.66 -13.05 6.32
CA TRP A 310 3.72 -14.16 6.14
C TRP A 310 2.70 -13.90 5.03
N LEU A 311 2.48 -12.66 4.65
CA LEU A 311 1.58 -12.32 3.54
C LEU A 311 2.04 -12.97 2.22
N ALA A 312 3.36 -13.21 2.06
CA ALA A 312 3.93 -13.89 0.90
C ALA A 312 3.44 -15.33 0.71
N GLU A 313 2.90 -15.95 1.76
CA GLU A 313 2.49 -17.36 1.79
C GLU A 313 0.97 -17.53 1.70
N LEU A 314 0.21 -16.44 1.67
CA LEU A 314 -1.24 -16.48 1.48
C LEU A 314 -1.59 -17.14 0.12
N PRO A 315 -2.63 -17.99 0.07
CA PRO A 315 -3.03 -18.68 -1.15
C PRO A 315 -3.87 -17.79 -2.08
N VAL A 316 -3.36 -16.59 -2.37
CA VAL A 316 -4.05 -15.56 -3.15
C VAL A 316 -3.08 -14.86 -4.11
N GLU A 317 -3.61 -14.14 -5.09
CA GLU A 317 -2.80 -13.37 -6.03
C GLU A 317 -2.45 -11.99 -5.47
N TYR A 318 -3.37 -11.36 -4.72
CA TYR A 318 -3.15 -10.06 -4.12
C TYR A 318 -3.70 -10.00 -2.70
N ASP A 319 -3.12 -9.12 -1.90
CA ASP A 319 -3.60 -8.71 -0.59
C ASP A 319 -3.91 -7.21 -0.58
N CYS A 320 -4.86 -6.78 0.21
CA CYS A 320 -5.17 -5.37 0.41
C CYS A 320 -5.37 -5.04 1.91
N THR A 321 -4.54 -5.68 2.74
CA THR A 321 -4.59 -5.55 4.20
C THR A 321 -3.85 -4.34 4.72
N ILE A 322 -2.74 -3.93 4.08
CA ILE A 322 -1.85 -2.90 4.62
C ILE A 322 -2.38 -1.49 4.30
N PRO A 323 -2.54 -0.59 5.30
CA PRO A 323 -2.84 0.81 5.04
C PRO A 323 -1.63 1.55 4.46
N ASN A 324 -1.88 2.63 3.70
CA ASN A 324 -0.86 3.65 3.52
C ASN A 324 -0.48 4.27 4.87
N SER A 325 -1.48 4.72 5.62
CA SER A 325 -1.35 5.26 6.98
C SER A 325 -2.66 5.11 7.73
N ASP A 326 -2.71 4.30 8.79
CA ASP A 326 -3.87 4.23 9.68
C ASP A 326 -3.46 4.09 11.15
N PRO A 327 -3.55 5.17 11.93
CA PRO A 327 -3.26 5.15 13.36
C PRO A 327 -4.40 4.61 14.21
N TYR A 328 -5.59 4.40 13.62
CA TYR A 328 -6.83 4.11 14.34
C TYR A 328 -7.24 2.64 14.32
N GLU A 329 -6.56 1.83 13.51
CA GLU A 329 -6.81 0.39 13.48
C GLU A 329 -6.27 -0.34 14.73
N PRO A 330 -6.78 -1.55 15.06
CA PRO A 330 -6.26 -2.36 16.15
C PRO A 330 -4.76 -2.63 16.03
N GLN A 331 -4.26 -2.84 14.81
CA GLN A 331 -2.83 -2.85 14.48
C GLN A 331 -2.49 -1.57 13.71
N PRO A 332 -2.24 -0.46 14.41
CA PRO A 332 -1.97 0.81 13.76
C PRO A 332 -0.62 0.78 13.06
N GLY A 333 -0.50 1.50 11.96
CA GLY A 333 0.71 1.58 11.16
C GLY A 333 0.47 2.13 9.77
N GLY A 334 1.32 1.74 8.84
CA GLY A 334 1.20 2.10 7.44
C GLY A 334 2.47 1.87 6.66
N CYS A 335 2.32 1.45 5.40
CA CYS A 335 3.42 1.19 4.48
C CYS A 335 3.97 2.45 3.81
N CYS A 336 3.35 3.62 4.01
CA CYS A 336 3.74 4.90 3.42
C CYS A 336 3.80 4.90 1.87
N SER A 337 3.23 3.86 1.22
CA SER A 337 3.18 3.74 -0.23
C SER A 337 1.79 4.11 -0.76
N VAL A 338 1.76 4.85 -1.87
CA VAL A 338 0.55 5.07 -2.66
C VAL A 338 0.48 4.13 -3.87
N TRP A 339 1.50 3.30 -4.11
CA TRP A 339 1.54 2.32 -5.18
C TRP A 339 1.48 0.90 -4.66
N PRO A 340 0.98 -0.04 -5.46
CA PRO A 340 1.13 -1.45 -5.18
C PRO A 340 2.61 -1.85 -5.06
N PHE A 341 2.86 -2.93 -4.33
CA PHE A 341 4.19 -3.51 -4.20
C PHE A 341 4.12 -5.02 -4.01
N PHE A 342 5.27 -5.69 -4.11
CA PHE A 342 5.32 -7.14 -3.97
C PHE A 342 5.71 -7.55 -2.54
N VAL A 343 5.01 -8.54 -2.02
CA VAL A 343 5.39 -9.30 -0.83
C VAL A 343 5.57 -10.75 -1.27
N GLY A 344 6.79 -11.11 -1.63
CA GLY A 344 7.06 -12.36 -2.35
C GLY A 344 6.24 -12.44 -3.64
N PRO A 345 5.40 -13.49 -3.83
CA PRO A 345 4.55 -13.64 -5.01
C PRO A 345 3.26 -12.84 -4.96
N VAL A 346 2.86 -12.34 -3.81
CA VAL A 346 1.61 -11.62 -3.62
C VAL A 346 1.80 -10.14 -3.94
N VAL A 347 0.83 -9.54 -4.64
CA VAL A 347 0.79 -8.09 -4.84
C VAL A 347 0.02 -7.46 -3.69
N GLU A 348 0.66 -6.63 -2.91
CA GLU A 348 -0.04 -5.78 -1.95
C GLU A 348 -0.63 -4.56 -2.64
N LEU A 349 -1.91 -4.34 -2.46
CA LEU A 349 -2.65 -3.16 -2.87
C LEU A 349 -2.98 -2.34 -1.61
N PRO A 350 -2.17 -1.38 -1.22
CA PRO A 350 -2.41 -0.67 0.03
C PRO A 350 -3.70 0.13 -0.03
N TYR A 351 -4.54 0.06 1.02
CA TYR A 351 -5.64 1.00 1.09
C TYR A 351 -5.10 2.39 1.50
N THR A 352 -5.46 3.38 0.71
CA THR A 352 -4.87 4.72 0.77
C THR A 352 -5.84 5.79 1.28
N LEU A 353 -7.13 5.46 1.31
CA LEU A 353 -8.14 6.30 1.93
C LEU A 353 -8.49 5.75 3.32
N PRO A 354 -8.74 6.61 4.31
CA PRO A 354 -9.25 6.16 5.61
C PRO A 354 -10.57 5.40 5.45
N GLN A 355 -10.71 4.30 6.18
CA GLN A 355 -11.93 3.49 6.16
C GLN A 355 -13.17 4.28 6.62
N ASP A 356 -14.37 3.86 6.19
CA ASP A 356 -15.63 4.39 6.69
C ASP A 356 -15.79 4.22 8.21
N HIS A 357 -15.25 3.11 8.76
CA HIS A 357 -15.16 2.91 10.21
C HIS A 357 -14.43 4.08 10.88
N THR A 358 -13.26 4.42 10.37
CA THR A 358 -12.44 5.52 10.90
C THR A 358 -13.14 6.87 10.70
N LEU A 359 -13.52 7.22 9.46
CA LEU A 359 -14.05 8.55 9.18
C LEU A 359 -15.46 8.76 9.73
N LEU A 360 -16.40 7.86 9.40
CA LEU A 360 -17.81 8.08 9.64
C LEU A 360 -18.22 7.61 11.04
N THR A 361 -17.59 6.52 11.55
CA THR A 361 -17.97 5.96 12.84
C THR A 361 -17.10 6.48 13.99
N LEU A 362 -15.78 6.50 13.88
CA LEU A 362 -14.89 6.97 14.96
C LEU A 362 -14.79 8.49 15.00
N LEU A 363 -14.43 9.13 13.88
CA LEU A 363 -14.21 10.56 13.78
C LEU A 363 -15.50 11.36 13.50
N ARG A 364 -16.60 10.68 13.18
CA ARG A 364 -17.93 11.27 12.93
C ARG A 364 -17.92 12.36 11.85
N ARG A 365 -17.16 12.16 10.78
CA ARG A 365 -17.22 13.05 9.62
C ARG A 365 -18.58 12.94 8.95
N ARG A 366 -19.12 14.07 8.46
CA ARG A 366 -20.46 14.16 7.87
C ARG A 366 -20.44 14.59 6.41
N SER A 367 -19.29 14.50 5.78
CA SER A 367 -19.10 14.83 4.35
C SER A 367 -18.04 13.93 3.74
N PRO A 368 -18.00 13.74 2.42
CA PRO A 368 -16.98 12.99 1.72
C PRO A 368 -15.66 13.75 1.54
N ASN A 369 -15.54 14.99 2.00
CA ASN A 369 -14.44 15.90 1.69
C ASN A 369 -13.06 15.28 1.97
N VAL A 370 -12.89 14.61 3.12
CA VAL A 370 -11.60 13.97 3.45
C VAL A 370 -11.22 12.94 2.40
N TRP A 371 -12.17 12.10 1.95
CA TRP A 371 -11.93 11.13 0.90
C TRP A 371 -11.59 11.78 -0.43
N LEU A 372 -12.35 12.81 -0.85
CA LEU A 372 -12.13 13.51 -2.12
C LEU A 372 -10.82 14.30 -2.14
N GLU A 373 -10.48 14.96 -1.04
CA GLU A 373 -9.20 15.67 -0.89
C GLU A 373 -8.01 14.70 -0.93
N GLN A 374 -8.13 13.54 -0.25
CA GLN A 374 -7.07 12.55 -0.32
C GLN A 374 -6.99 11.88 -1.69
N ALA A 375 -8.11 11.58 -2.35
CA ALA A 375 -8.11 11.08 -3.72
C ALA A 375 -7.36 12.03 -4.65
N ALA A 376 -7.60 13.34 -4.55
CA ALA A 376 -6.88 14.35 -5.35
C ALA A 376 -5.36 14.37 -5.05
N ARG A 377 -4.96 14.21 -3.78
CA ARG A 377 -3.54 14.13 -3.40
C ARG A 377 -2.87 12.86 -3.92
N ILE A 378 -3.56 11.72 -3.84
CA ILE A 378 -3.06 10.43 -4.37
C ILE A 378 -2.93 10.50 -5.88
N GLU A 379 -3.90 11.12 -6.57
CA GLU A 379 -3.85 11.36 -8.02
C GLU A 379 -2.65 12.25 -8.41
N ALA A 380 -2.34 13.26 -7.61
CA ALA A 380 -1.14 14.10 -7.82
C ALA A 380 0.18 13.31 -7.63
N GLU A 381 0.17 12.24 -6.84
CA GLU A 381 1.27 11.31 -6.69
C GLU A 381 1.22 10.14 -7.69
N TYR A 382 0.24 10.11 -8.60
CA TYR A 382 0.04 9.02 -9.56
C TYR A 382 -0.19 7.65 -8.89
N GLY A 383 -0.87 7.65 -7.75
CA GLY A 383 -1.03 6.48 -6.88
C GLY A 383 -2.30 5.68 -7.13
N LEU A 384 -2.53 4.70 -6.27
CA LEU A 384 -3.75 3.91 -6.16
C LEU A 384 -4.69 4.56 -5.14
N VAL A 385 -5.83 5.06 -5.58
CA VAL A 385 -6.94 5.47 -4.71
C VAL A 385 -7.71 4.22 -4.30
N GLN A 386 -7.50 3.71 -3.09
CA GLN A 386 -8.21 2.53 -2.62
C GLN A 386 -9.02 2.85 -1.37
N CYS A 387 -10.34 2.60 -1.47
CA CYS A 387 -11.30 2.82 -0.40
C CYS A 387 -11.75 1.49 0.22
N VAL A 388 -11.91 1.49 1.55
CA VAL A 388 -12.48 0.39 2.31
C VAL A 388 -13.74 0.86 3.00
N THR A 389 -14.85 0.17 2.75
CA THR A 389 -16.12 0.43 3.41
C THR A 389 -16.84 -0.88 3.76
N HIS A 390 -17.94 -0.79 4.50
CA HIS A 390 -18.68 -1.96 4.97
C HIS A 390 -20.18 -1.77 4.66
N PRO A 391 -20.84 -2.75 4.02
CA PRO A 391 -22.29 -2.70 3.76
C PRO A 391 -23.13 -2.83 5.03
N ASP A 392 -22.54 -3.29 6.11
CA ASP A 392 -23.17 -3.72 7.35
C ASP A 392 -23.83 -2.59 8.15
N ARG A 393 -24.68 -2.96 9.14
CA ARG A 393 -25.25 -2.02 10.10
C ARG A 393 -24.20 -1.30 10.92
N GLY A 394 -24.43 0.00 11.13
CA GLY A 394 -23.47 0.88 11.79
C GLY A 394 -22.42 1.47 10.83
N TYR A 395 -22.48 1.04 9.57
CA TYR A 395 -21.68 1.53 8.44
C TYR A 395 -22.57 2.04 7.30
N LEU A 396 -22.34 1.64 6.06
CA LEU A 396 -23.09 2.14 4.89
C LEU A 396 -24.56 1.68 4.83
N ALA A 397 -24.98 0.74 5.67
CA ALA A 397 -26.41 0.46 5.86
C ALA A 397 -27.17 1.66 6.45
N GLU A 398 -26.48 2.57 7.17
CA GLU A 398 -27.09 3.75 7.75
C GLU A 398 -27.34 4.80 6.65
N PRO A 399 -28.59 5.30 6.49
CA PRO A 399 -28.92 6.23 5.39
C PRO A 399 -28.02 7.47 5.29
N GLU A 400 -27.66 8.06 6.45
CA GLU A 400 -26.76 9.23 6.48
C GLU A 400 -25.37 8.91 5.93
N LYS A 401 -24.81 7.74 6.28
CA LYS A 401 -23.48 7.32 5.83
C LYS A 401 -23.50 6.90 4.36
N ARG A 402 -24.58 6.22 3.95
CA ARG A 402 -24.82 5.87 2.56
C ARG A 402 -24.89 7.11 1.66
N ALA A 403 -25.56 8.17 2.11
CA ALA A 403 -25.63 9.43 1.38
C ALA A 403 -24.23 10.10 1.25
N ILE A 404 -23.38 10.00 2.28
CA ILE A 404 -21.99 10.48 2.21
C ILE A 404 -21.20 9.67 1.17
N TYR A 405 -21.38 8.34 1.14
CA TYR A 405 -20.72 7.47 0.18
C TYR A 405 -21.20 7.76 -1.26
N ALA A 406 -22.51 7.94 -1.47
CA ALA A 406 -23.05 8.34 -2.76
C ALA A 406 -22.44 9.67 -3.25
N ALA A 407 -22.32 10.66 -2.38
CA ALA A 407 -21.67 11.93 -2.71
C ALA A 407 -20.15 11.76 -3.00
N PHE A 408 -19.49 10.81 -2.36
CA PHE A 408 -18.11 10.44 -2.69
C PHE A 408 -18.01 9.83 -4.09
N LEU A 409 -18.89 8.86 -4.43
CA LEU A 409 -18.95 8.25 -5.76
C LEU A 409 -19.21 9.30 -6.84
N GLN A 410 -20.14 10.24 -6.59
CA GLN A 410 -20.41 11.35 -7.52
C GLN A 410 -19.16 12.19 -7.77
N GLY A 411 -18.42 12.58 -6.73
CA GLY A 411 -17.18 13.34 -6.88
C GLY A 411 -16.03 12.55 -7.55
N LEU A 412 -16.03 11.21 -7.43
CA LEU A 412 -15.10 10.36 -8.18
C LEU A 412 -15.51 10.21 -9.65
N ALA A 413 -16.82 10.22 -9.95
CA ALA A 413 -17.30 10.09 -11.31
C ALA A 413 -16.85 11.24 -12.21
N GLU A 414 -16.61 12.42 -11.66
CA GLU A 414 -16.11 13.61 -12.36
C GLU A 414 -14.61 13.53 -12.71
N ARG A 415 -13.87 12.52 -12.21
CA ARG A 415 -12.42 12.34 -12.42
C ARG A 415 -12.15 11.38 -13.58
N GLU A 416 -12.02 11.91 -14.78
CA GLU A 416 -11.85 11.12 -16.01
C GLU A 416 -10.48 10.44 -16.14
N GLU A 417 -9.45 10.98 -15.45
CA GLU A 417 -8.07 10.46 -15.52
C GLU A 417 -7.82 9.26 -14.58
N LEU A 418 -8.84 8.85 -13.79
CA LEU A 418 -8.76 7.66 -12.95
C LEU A 418 -9.07 6.38 -13.73
N TRP A 419 -8.17 5.42 -13.67
CA TRP A 419 -8.46 4.06 -14.11
C TRP A 419 -9.35 3.37 -13.07
N ARG A 420 -10.64 3.27 -13.36
CA ARG A 420 -11.63 2.57 -12.51
C ARG A 420 -11.50 1.09 -12.74
N ALA A 421 -10.90 0.36 -11.80
CA ALA A 421 -10.56 -1.05 -11.98
C ALA A 421 -10.89 -1.86 -10.72
N LEU A 422 -11.11 -3.15 -10.93
CA LEU A 422 -11.20 -4.11 -9.83
C LEU A 422 -9.81 -4.38 -9.24
N PRO A 423 -9.71 -4.70 -7.95
CA PRO A 423 -8.42 -5.03 -7.34
C PRO A 423 -7.62 -6.10 -8.10
N ARG A 424 -8.28 -7.17 -8.60
CA ARG A 424 -7.64 -8.21 -9.42
C ARG A 424 -7.03 -7.66 -10.70
N GLU A 425 -7.67 -6.67 -11.34
CA GLU A 425 -7.19 -6.06 -12.58
C GLU A 425 -5.94 -5.21 -12.31
N ILE A 426 -5.94 -4.47 -11.18
CA ILE A 426 -4.80 -3.69 -10.73
C ILE A 426 -3.61 -4.61 -10.39
N ALA A 427 -3.86 -5.70 -9.66
CA ALA A 427 -2.83 -6.68 -9.33
C ALA A 427 -2.25 -7.36 -10.58
N ALA A 428 -3.11 -7.75 -11.53
CA ALA A 428 -2.67 -8.32 -12.80
C ALA A 428 -1.87 -7.32 -13.63
N TRP A 429 -2.30 -6.05 -13.69
CA TRP A 429 -1.54 -4.98 -14.34
C TRP A 429 -0.17 -4.79 -13.70
N TRP A 430 -0.10 -4.71 -12.37
CA TRP A 430 1.15 -4.50 -11.66
C TRP A 430 2.16 -5.63 -11.88
N ARG A 431 1.67 -6.88 -11.97
CA ARG A 431 2.50 -8.05 -12.35
C ARG A 431 3.01 -7.95 -13.78
N ARG A 432 2.15 -7.65 -14.75
CA ARG A 432 2.57 -7.48 -16.15
C ARG A 432 3.59 -6.36 -16.29
N ARG A 433 3.32 -5.22 -15.66
CA ARG A 433 4.24 -4.08 -15.64
C ARG A 433 5.62 -4.46 -15.06
N ALA A 434 5.67 -5.25 -13.99
CA ALA A 434 6.91 -5.71 -13.35
C ALA A 434 7.62 -6.82 -14.13
N GLY A 435 6.94 -7.55 -14.99
CA GLY A 435 7.47 -8.69 -15.75
C GLY A 435 8.32 -8.34 -16.97
N ALA A 436 8.77 -7.09 -17.07
CA ALA A 436 9.84 -6.61 -17.98
C ALA A 436 9.76 -6.94 -19.50
N ASP A 437 8.78 -7.67 -19.96
CA ASP A 437 8.57 -7.86 -21.40
C ASP A 437 7.77 -6.71 -22.03
N GLY A 438 8.01 -5.50 -21.62
CA GLY A 438 7.55 -4.18 -22.09
C GLY A 438 6.81 -4.02 -23.44
N GLN A 439 6.21 -5.09 -23.93
CA GLN A 439 5.56 -5.21 -25.24
C GLN A 439 4.04 -5.37 -25.18
N ASP A 440 3.42 -5.23 -24.00
CA ASP A 440 1.97 -5.08 -23.98
C ASP A 440 1.61 -3.71 -24.57
N GLY A 441 0.84 -3.69 -25.65
CA GLY A 441 0.48 -2.49 -26.39
C GLY A 441 -0.25 -1.41 -25.57
N ASP A 442 -0.54 -1.70 -24.28
CA ASP A 442 -1.14 -0.80 -23.30
C ASP A 442 -0.10 -0.10 -22.40
N SER A 443 1.15 -0.61 -22.35
CA SER A 443 2.24 0.04 -21.58
C SER A 443 2.73 1.27 -22.33
N ARG A 444 2.67 2.43 -21.69
CA ARG A 444 3.22 3.68 -22.21
C ARG A 444 4.33 4.17 -21.33
N ASN A 445 5.26 4.93 -21.92
CA ASN A 445 6.34 5.52 -21.16
C ASN A 445 5.93 6.89 -20.63
N GLY A 446 6.12 7.08 -19.32
CA GLY A 446 6.16 8.39 -18.69
C GLY A 446 7.56 8.98 -18.77
N THR A 447 7.68 10.24 -18.45
CA THR A 447 8.95 10.95 -18.38
C THR A 447 9.31 11.23 -16.93
N VAL A 448 10.58 11.02 -16.58
CA VAL A 448 11.17 11.49 -15.32
C VAL A 448 12.22 12.53 -15.61
N SER A 449 12.22 13.64 -14.88
CA SER A 449 13.10 14.77 -15.14
C SER A 449 13.70 15.35 -13.85
N LEU A 450 14.96 15.82 -13.97
CA LEU A 450 15.58 16.63 -12.92
C LEU A 450 15.07 18.08 -13.03
N ARG A 451 14.68 18.65 -11.89
CA ARG A 451 14.47 20.10 -11.80
C ARG A 451 15.68 20.72 -11.10
N GLY A 452 16.48 21.44 -11.87
CA GLY A 452 17.68 22.18 -11.49
C GLY A 452 18.18 21.96 -10.07
N GLY A 453 19.23 21.23 -9.81
CA GLY A 453 19.84 21.04 -8.48
C GLY A 453 19.01 20.29 -7.42
N ALA A 454 17.72 20.01 -7.65
CA ALA A 454 16.85 19.37 -6.66
C ALA A 454 17.24 17.91 -6.39
N ALA A 455 17.15 17.49 -5.12
CA ALA A 455 17.43 16.11 -4.72
C ALA A 455 16.38 15.09 -5.24
N PHE A 456 15.23 15.56 -5.71
CA PHE A 456 14.10 14.76 -6.18
C PHE A 456 13.84 14.99 -7.66
N ALA A 457 13.40 13.95 -8.36
CA ALA A 457 12.92 14.03 -9.72
C ALA A 457 11.40 14.22 -9.77
N ASP A 458 10.91 14.75 -10.88
CA ASP A 458 9.48 14.83 -11.18
C ASP A 458 9.08 13.77 -12.19
N PHE A 459 7.88 13.22 -12.02
CA PHE A 459 7.26 12.31 -12.96
C PHE A 459 6.23 13.06 -13.81
N GLU A 460 6.21 12.76 -15.09
CA GLU A 460 5.24 13.30 -16.04
C GLU A 460 4.54 12.14 -16.76
N PRO A 461 3.20 12.18 -16.87
CA PRO A 461 2.46 11.13 -17.57
C PRO A 461 2.81 11.09 -19.06
N PRO A 462 2.47 9.98 -19.75
CA PRO A 462 2.62 9.88 -21.20
C PRO A 462 1.91 11.03 -21.91
N THR A 463 2.61 11.64 -22.86
CA THR A 463 1.99 12.68 -23.72
C THR A 463 0.95 12.08 -24.66
N PRO A 464 -0.01 12.88 -25.11
CA PRO A 464 -1.06 12.46 -26.05
C PRO A 464 -0.54 11.89 -27.37
#